data_1440f24b60fc64b35b154eaa3ee2ef27
#
_entry.id   1440f24b60fc64b35b154eaa3ee2ef27
#
_cell.length_a   1.000
_cell.length_b   1.000
_cell.length_c   1.000
_cell.angle_alpha   90.00
_cell.angle_beta   90.00
_cell.angle_gamma   90.00
#
_symmetry.space_group_name_H-M   'P 1'
#
loop_
_entity.id
_entity.type
_entity.pdbx_description
1 polymer ?
#
loop_
_entity_poly.entity_id
_entity_poly.type
_entity_poly.pdbx_seq_one_letter_code
_entity_poly.pdbx_strand_id
1 'polypeptide(L)'
;MENTAQLPIPFGWYCVSLSRDLQAGEVKPLHYFDKEMVMFRTESGDAKVLDAYCPHLGAHLGHGGKVAGENIACPFHAWEFNGEGSCELVPYAKNMPPKVADGKQCIYAYPTVEKNQAVWVWYHPQQIAPLFDVEELPELSSGDWTDIQFYDWTFHSHIQETAENGCDTAHFVYVHGNQDVPKGEVRHEGFQRHAHFVSQAPEIFTDGTFDTTGTKFRSSYLDTSSSGPGQTWQRFSGVFETFMMGTVTPINDNEVHLRFVFTQPKNLNAGQNIMSQAVIQNVALQVQQDMPIWEHKVYRPDPILCDGDGPINQFRKWFSQFYADDSGSKDSKAA
;
A
#
# COMPACT_ATOMS: atom_id res chain seq x y z
N MET A 1 0.66 14.62 -30.35
CA MET A 1 0.43 13.92 -29.09
C MET A 1 1.78 13.41 -28.63
N GLU A 2 2.37 14.06 -27.62
CA GLU A 2 3.62 13.58 -27.03
C GLU A 2 3.32 12.20 -26.43
N ASN A 3 4.15 11.23 -26.80
CA ASN A 3 4.09 9.89 -26.25
C ASN A 3 4.55 10.00 -24.80
N THR A 4 3.61 10.23 -23.89
CA THR A 4 3.90 10.19 -22.45
C THR A 4 4.29 8.75 -22.12
N ALA A 5 5.54 8.53 -21.74
CA ALA A 5 6.04 7.21 -21.38
C ALA A 5 5.17 6.67 -20.22
N GLN A 6 4.36 5.67 -20.52
CA GLN A 6 3.52 5.01 -19.56
C GLN A 6 4.38 4.04 -18.78
N LEU A 7 4.50 4.25 -17.48
CA LEU A 7 5.25 3.35 -16.59
C LEU A 7 4.40 2.12 -16.29
N PRO A 8 4.98 0.90 -16.28
CA PRO A 8 4.26 -0.31 -15.88
C PRO A 8 4.02 -0.33 -14.37
N ILE A 9 3.06 -1.14 -13.93
CA ILE A 9 2.84 -1.37 -12.50
C ILE A 9 4.09 -2.07 -11.91
N PRO A 10 4.73 -1.48 -10.88
CA PRO A 10 5.90 -2.09 -10.26
C PRO A 10 5.52 -3.34 -9.46
N PHE A 11 6.45 -4.27 -9.27
CA PHE A 11 6.22 -5.42 -8.42
C PHE A 11 6.45 -5.07 -6.94
N GLY A 12 5.71 -5.74 -6.06
CA GLY A 12 5.84 -5.52 -4.62
C GLY A 12 4.66 -6.07 -3.81
N TRP A 13 4.71 -5.81 -2.51
CA TRP A 13 3.59 -6.05 -1.61
C TRP A 13 2.64 -4.85 -1.61
N TYR A 14 1.36 -5.14 -1.71
CA TYR A 14 0.30 -4.13 -1.78
C TYR A 14 -0.86 -4.45 -0.84
N CYS A 15 -1.31 -3.47 -0.08
CA CYS A 15 -2.44 -3.59 0.81
C CYS A 15 -3.75 -3.59 0.00
N VAL A 16 -4.54 -4.67 0.09
CA VAL A 16 -5.82 -4.78 -0.63
C VAL A 16 -7.04 -4.63 0.29
N SER A 17 -6.85 -4.74 1.61
CA SER A 17 -7.93 -4.56 2.60
C SER A 17 -7.34 -4.31 3.98
N LEU A 18 -8.12 -3.69 4.88
CA LEU A 18 -7.84 -3.83 6.31
C LEU A 18 -8.36 -5.18 6.79
N SER A 19 -7.66 -5.79 7.78
CA SER A 19 -8.03 -7.10 8.34
C SER A 19 -9.47 -7.14 8.87
N ARG A 20 -9.89 -6.06 9.53
CA ARG A 20 -11.24 -5.92 10.10
C ARG A 20 -12.36 -5.85 9.08
N ASP A 21 -12.03 -5.52 7.82
CA ASP A 21 -13.02 -5.38 6.75
C ASP A 21 -13.37 -6.72 6.09
N LEU A 22 -12.73 -7.82 6.50
CA LEU A 22 -13.01 -9.17 6.00
C LEU A 22 -13.27 -10.12 7.17
N GLN A 23 -14.53 -10.51 7.39
CA GLN A 23 -14.91 -11.43 8.45
C GLN A 23 -14.75 -12.91 8.02
N ALA A 24 -14.62 -13.84 8.99
CA ALA A 24 -14.57 -15.26 8.71
C ALA A 24 -15.82 -15.71 7.90
N GLY A 25 -15.61 -16.46 6.84
CA GLY A 25 -16.67 -16.87 5.93
C GLY A 25 -17.10 -15.81 4.89
N GLU A 26 -16.49 -14.62 4.91
CA GLU A 26 -16.83 -13.55 3.96
C GLU A 26 -16.03 -13.68 2.66
N VAL A 27 -16.67 -13.27 1.56
CA VAL A 27 -16.09 -13.20 0.20
C VAL A 27 -16.28 -11.79 -0.35
N LYS A 28 -15.23 -11.21 -0.91
CA LYS A 28 -15.24 -9.86 -1.52
C LYS A 28 -14.58 -9.85 -2.89
N PRO A 29 -15.22 -9.25 -3.91
CA PRO A 29 -14.52 -8.93 -5.16
C PRO A 29 -13.50 -7.81 -4.92
N LEU A 30 -12.39 -7.85 -5.62
CA LEU A 30 -11.36 -6.82 -5.65
C LEU A 30 -10.98 -6.51 -7.10
N HIS A 31 -10.59 -5.27 -7.34
CA HIS A 31 -10.02 -4.85 -8.62
C HIS A 31 -8.74 -4.06 -8.38
N TYR A 32 -7.59 -4.69 -8.62
CA TYR A 32 -6.26 -4.09 -8.52
C TYR A 32 -5.34 -4.64 -9.61
N PHE A 33 -4.33 -3.89 -9.98
CA PHE A 33 -3.33 -4.28 -10.99
C PHE A 33 -3.94 -4.57 -12.37
N ASP A 34 -5.05 -3.90 -12.71
CA ASP A 34 -5.86 -4.20 -13.91
C ASP A 34 -6.34 -5.66 -13.95
N LYS A 35 -6.62 -6.25 -12.77
CA LYS A 35 -7.07 -7.63 -12.57
C LYS A 35 -8.31 -7.69 -11.70
N GLU A 36 -9.25 -8.54 -12.13
CA GLU A 36 -10.35 -8.96 -11.28
C GLU A 36 -9.88 -10.06 -10.35
N MET A 37 -10.06 -9.86 -9.05
CA MET A 37 -9.61 -10.76 -7.99
C MET A 37 -10.76 -11.07 -7.04
N VAL A 38 -10.61 -12.14 -6.29
CA VAL A 38 -11.51 -12.47 -5.17
C VAL A 38 -10.70 -12.65 -3.90
N MET A 39 -11.11 -11.96 -2.86
CA MET A 39 -10.59 -12.15 -1.51
C MET A 39 -11.63 -12.86 -0.67
N PHE A 40 -11.23 -13.84 0.12
CA PHE A 40 -12.10 -14.52 1.06
C PHE A 40 -11.36 -14.85 2.35
N ARG A 41 -12.09 -14.95 3.45
CA ARG A 41 -11.53 -15.44 4.71
C ARG A 41 -12.10 -16.80 5.01
N THR A 42 -11.23 -17.80 5.14
CA THR A 42 -11.58 -19.18 5.51
C THR A 42 -12.29 -19.22 6.86
N GLU A 43 -12.94 -20.34 7.17
CA GLU A 43 -13.57 -20.54 8.48
C GLU A 43 -12.53 -20.59 9.61
N SER A 44 -11.30 -21.05 9.33
CA SER A 44 -10.18 -21.02 10.30
C SER A 44 -9.61 -19.60 10.51
N GLY A 45 -9.92 -18.63 9.64
CA GLY A 45 -9.56 -17.25 9.79
C GLY A 45 -8.48 -16.75 8.82
N ASP A 46 -7.97 -17.58 7.92
CA ASP A 46 -6.96 -17.19 6.95
C ASP A 46 -7.54 -16.34 5.81
N ALA A 47 -6.92 -15.21 5.50
CA ALA A 47 -7.24 -14.42 4.31
C ALA A 47 -6.52 -15.00 3.09
N LYS A 48 -7.25 -15.18 2.00
CA LYS A 48 -6.75 -15.70 0.71
C LYS A 48 -7.22 -14.81 -0.43
N VAL A 49 -6.37 -14.67 -1.47
CA VAL A 49 -6.69 -13.88 -2.66
C VAL A 49 -6.37 -14.69 -3.92
N LEU A 50 -7.36 -14.82 -4.81
CA LEU A 50 -7.26 -15.55 -6.07
C LEU A 50 -7.65 -14.64 -7.24
N ASP A 51 -7.27 -15.03 -8.47
CA ASP A 51 -7.95 -14.52 -9.67
C ASP A 51 -9.46 -14.83 -9.58
N ALA A 52 -10.29 -13.90 -10.06
CA ALA A 52 -11.71 -13.92 -9.77
C ALA A 52 -12.51 -15.02 -10.50
N TYR A 53 -12.00 -15.50 -11.65
CA TYR A 53 -12.83 -16.28 -12.56
C TYR A 53 -12.63 -17.80 -12.42
N CYS A 54 -13.75 -18.50 -12.16
CA CYS A 54 -13.80 -19.95 -12.12
C CYS A 54 -13.41 -20.56 -13.49
N PRO A 55 -12.41 -21.48 -13.52
CA PRO A 55 -11.91 -22.04 -14.78
C PRO A 55 -12.90 -22.97 -15.49
N HIS A 56 -14.00 -23.31 -14.83
CA HIS A 56 -15.06 -24.16 -15.44
C HIS A 56 -15.78 -23.42 -16.57
N LEU A 57 -16.55 -22.38 -16.25
CA LEU A 57 -17.34 -21.59 -17.21
C LEU A 57 -17.30 -20.08 -16.95
N GLY A 58 -16.26 -19.59 -16.27
CA GLY A 58 -15.97 -18.17 -16.15
C GLY A 58 -16.84 -17.39 -15.15
N ALA A 59 -17.51 -18.06 -14.21
CA ALA A 59 -18.25 -17.34 -13.17
C ALA A 59 -17.28 -16.60 -12.24
N HIS A 60 -17.61 -15.35 -11.90
CA HIS A 60 -16.82 -14.55 -10.99
C HIS A 60 -17.08 -15.00 -9.53
N LEU A 61 -16.04 -15.50 -8.86
CA LEU A 61 -16.15 -16.07 -7.51
C LEU A 61 -16.55 -15.03 -6.44
N GLY A 62 -16.19 -13.77 -6.63
CA GLY A 62 -16.51 -12.66 -5.72
C GLY A 62 -17.98 -12.22 -5.75
N HIS A 63 -18.77 -12.66 -6.75
CA HIS A 63 -20.19 -12.32 -6.89
C HIS A 63 -21.08 -13.53 -6.63
N GLY A 64 -21.30 -13.80 -5.34
CA GLY A 64 -22.16 -14.90 -4.87
C GLY A 64 -21.43 -16.19 -4.56
N GLY A 65 -20.11 -16.26 -4.68
CA GLY A 65 -19.29 -17.32 -4.10
C GLY A 65 -19.44 -17.37 -2.59
N LYS A 66 -19.19 -18.55 -2.01
CA LYS A 66 -19.33 -18.79 -0.57
C LYS A 66 -18.10 -19.51 -0.04
N VAL A 67 -17.70 -19.19 1.16
CA VAL A 67 -16.69 -19.97 1.87
C VAL A 67 -17.30 -21.30 2.28
N ALA A 68 -16.54 -22.38 2.10
CA ALA A 68 -16.85 -23.74 2.49
C ALA A 68 -15.62 -24.34 3.19
N GLY A 69 -15.55 -24.21 4.52
CA GLY A 69 -14.36 -24.54 5.31
C GLY A 69 -13.17 -23.66 4.92
N GLU A 70 -12.14 -24.29 4.37
CA GLU A 70 -10.92 -23.61 3.90
C GLU A 70 -10.98 -23.20 2.41
N ASN A 71 -12.10 -23.51 1.72
CA ASN A 71 -12.27 -23.33 0.30
C ASN A 71 -13.25 -22.18 -0.02
N ILE A 72 -13.20 -21.72 -1.28
CA ILE A 72 -14.24 -20.91 -1.88
C ILE A 72 -15.04 -21.74 -2.89
N ALA A 73 -16.36 -21.76 -2.74
CA ALA A 73 -17.29 -22.45 -3.64
C ALA A 73 -17.81 -21.48 -4.72
N CYS A 74 -17.71 -21.91 -5.97
CA CYS A 74 -18.20 -21.16 -7.14
C CYS A 74 -19.73 -21.00 -7.10
N PRO A 75 -20.27 -19.78 -7.35
CA PRO A 75 -21.72 -19.54 -7.26
C PRO A 75 -22.52 -20.27 -8.36
N PHE A 76 -21.85 -20.73 -9.43
CA PHE A 76 -22.55 -21.32 -10.58
C PHE A 76 -22.79 -22.83 -10.41
N HIS A 77 -21.71 -23.60 -10.11
CA HIS A 77 -21.81 -25.07 -10.05
C HIS A 77 -21.15 -25.65 -8.79
N ALA A 78 -20.89 -24.82 -7.78
CA ALA A 78 -20.30 -25.22 -6.50
C ALA A 78 -18.96 -25.99 -6.61
N TRP A 79 -18.14 -25.69 -7.64
CA TRP A 79 -16.76 -26.15 -7.62
C TRP A 79 -16.03 -25.43 -6.49
N GLU A 80 -15.27 -26.17 -5.71
CA GLU A 80 -14.54 -25.62 -4.57
C GLU A 80 -13.05 -25.52 -4.89
N PHE A 81 -12.49 -24.37 -4.53
CA PHE A 81 -11.07 -24.05 -4.72
C PHE A 81 -10.44 -23.66 -3.39
N ASN A 82 -9.27 -24.24 -3.11
CA ASN A 82 -8.50 -23.86 -1.92
C ASN A 82 -7.76 -22.54 -2.10
N GLY A 83 -7.12 -22.07 -1.02
CA GLY A 83 -6.37 -20.79 -1.03
C GLY A 83 -5.14 -20.77 -1.93
N GLU A 84 -4.68 -21.91 -2.42
CA GLU A 84 -3.59 -22.07 -3.37
C GLU A 84 -4.09 -22.15 -4.83
N GLY A 85 -5.42 -22.05 -5.04
CA GLY A 85 -6.05 -22.04 -6.37
C GLY A 85 -6.20 -23.41 -7.01
N SER A 86 -6.12 -24.49 -6.22
CA SER A 86 -6.39 -25.86 -6.67
C SER A 86 -7.84 -26.20 -6.46
N CYS A 87 -8.43 -26.99 -7.38
CA CYS A 87 -9.80 -27.47 -7.25
C CYS A 87 -9.85 -28.70 -6.33
N GLU A 88 -10.58 -28.59 -5.22
CA GLU A 88 -10.70 -29.65 -4.21
C GLU A 88 -11.97 -30.50 -4.40
N LEU A 89 -13.05 -29.90 -4.94
CA LEU A 89 -14.33 -30.58 -5.09
C LEU A 89 -15.07 -30.14 -6.35
N VAL A 90 -15.58 -31.15 -7.07
CA VAL A 90 -16.61 -30.99 -8.12
C VAL A 90 -17.81 -31.82 -7.70
N PRO A 91 -18.86 -31.26 -7.08
CA PRO A 91 -19.83 -32.02 -6.30
C PRO A 91 -20.70 -32.99 -7.12
N TYR A 92 -20.84 -32.81 -8.42
CA TYR A 92 -21.60 -33.68 -9.31
C TYR A 92 -20.74 -34.58 -10.20
N ALA A 93 -19.41 -34.47 -10.13
CA ALA A 93 -18.53 -35.32 -10.92
C ALA A 93 -18.28 -36.67 -10.25
N LYS A 94 -18.25 -37.73 -11.03
CA LYS A 94 -17.85 -39.06 -10.55
C LYS A 94 -16.34 -39.19 -10.39
N ASN A 95 -15.58 -38.44 -11.23
CA ASN A 95 -14.12 -38.33 -11.21
C ASN A 95 -13.73 -36.91 -11.42
N MET A 96 -12.66 -36.47 -10.79
CA MET A 96 -12.09 -35.14 -11.02
C MET A 96 -11.65 -35.01 -12.47
N PRO A 97 -11.94 -33.86 -13.13
CA PRO A 97 -11.44 -33.61 -14.47
C PRO A 97 -9.91 -33.60 -14.49
N PRO A 98 -9.24 -34.21 -15.49
CA PRO A 98 -7.77 -34.32 -15.52
C PRO A 98 -7.01 -33.00 -15.47
N LYS A 99 -7.64 -31.90 -15.90
CA LYS A 99 -7.03 -30.54 -15.88
C LYS A 99 -6.91 -29.96 -14.48
N VAL A 100 -7.73 -30.41 -13.53
CA VAL A 100 -7.80 -29.91 -12.15
C VAL A 100 -7.54 -31.00 -11.12
N ALA A 101 -7.25 -32.25 -11.56
CA ALA A 101 -6.92 -33.37 -10.70
C ALA A 101 -5.51 -33.21 -10.11
N ASP A 102 -5.21 -34.01 -9.08
CA ASP A 102 -3.88 -34.14 -8.48
C ASP A 102 -3.35 -32.82 -7.84
N GLY A 103 -4.26 -31.97 -7.33
CA GLY A 103 -3.88 -30.72 -6.65
C GLY A 103 -3.27 -29.66 -7.57
N LYS A 104 -3.49 -29.76 -8.90
CA LYS A 104 -2.98 -28.77 -9.84
C LYS A 104 -3.65 -27.43 -9.63
N GLN A 105 -2.82 -26.39 -9.50
CA GLN A 105 -3.31 -25.01 -9.50
C GLN A 105 -4.01 -24.72 -10.85
N CYS A 106 -5.25 -24.26 -10.76
CA CYS A 106 -6.07 -23.92 -11.93
C CYS A 106 -6.63 -22.49 -11.88
N ILE A 107 -6.45 -21.82 -10.75
CA ILE A 107 -6.68 -20.37 -10.55
C ILE A 107 -5.38 -19.81 -9.98
N TYR A 108 -4.94 -18.65 -10.46
CA TYR A 108 -3.77 -18.01 -9.86
C TYR A 108 -4.08 -17.56 -8.43
N ALA A 109 -3.25 -17.98 -7.48
CA ALA A 109 -3.31 -17.55 -6.09
C ALA A 109 -2.22 -16.52 -5.85
N TYR A 110 -2.61 -15.33 -5.42
CA TYR A 110 -1.67 -14.30 -5.03
C TYR A 110 -1.02 -14.67 -3.70
N PRO A 111 0.32 -14.65 -3.57
CA PRO A 111 0.94 -14.75 -2.25
C PRO A 111 0.31 -13.69 -1.34
N THR A 112 -0.29 -14.14 -0.24
CA THR A 112 -1.08 -13.30 0.66
C THR A 112 -0.54 -13.40 2.08
N VAL A 113 -0.35 -12.26 2.74
CA VAL A 113 0.01 -12.21 4.17
C VAL A 113 -0.89 -11.23 4.89
N GLU A 114 -1.14 -11.48 6.17
CA GLU A 114 -1.88 -10.57 7.03
C GLU A 114 -0.93 -10.04 8.10
N LYS A 115 -0.60 -8.75 8.01
CA LYS A 115 0.30 -8.02 8.91
C LYS A 115 -0.19 -6.58 9.09
N ASN A 116 0.16 -5.98 10.22
CA ASN A 116 -0.11 -4.56 10.50
C ASN A 116 -1.61 -4.21 10.38
N GLN A 117 -2.50 -5.13 10.79
CA GLN A 117 -3.97 -5.02 10.66
C GLN A 117 -4.46 -4.88 9.20
N ALA A 118 -3.69 -5.37 8.24
CA ALA A 118 -4.02 -5.30 6.81
C ALA A 118 -3.72 -6.61 6.09
N VAL A 119 -4.47 -6.87 5.03
CA VAL A 119 -4.25 -7.97 4.08
C VAL A 119 -3.42 -7.45 2.93
N TRP A 120 -2.30 -8.10 2.69
CA TRP A 120 -1.33 -7.76 1.65
C TRP A 120 -1.27 -8.86 0.63
N VAL A 121 -1.15 -8.47 -0.65
CA VAL A 121 -0.87 -9.38 -1.75
C VAL A 121 0.44 -9.00 -2.42
N TRP A 122 1.19 -10.01 -2.84
CA TRP A 122 2.34 -9.82 -3.68
C TRP A 122 1.91 -9.77 -5.14
N TYR A 123 2.26 -8.69 -5.82
CA TYR A 123 2.10 -8.54 -7.25
C TYR A 123 3.45 -8.61 -7.95
N HIS A 124 3.56 -9.44 -8.98
CA HIS A 124 4.65 -9.46 -9.94
C HIS A 124 4.09 -9.79 -11.33
N PRO A 125 4.37 -9.02 -12.40
CA PRO A 125 3.75 -9.25 -13.71
C PRO A 125 4.10 -10.60 -14.32
N GLN A 126 5.24 -11.18 -13.91
CA GLN A 126 5.70 -12.52 -14.34
C GLN A 126 5.41 -13.60 -13.28
N GLN A 127 4.60 -13.30 -12.27
CA GLN A 127 4.23 -14.23 -11.18
C GLN A 127 5.44 -14.83 -10.43
N ILE A 128 6.52 -14.07 -10.33
CA ILE A 128 7.69 -14.46 -9.52
C ILE A 128 7.33 -14.37 -8.03
N ALA A 129 7.81 -15.32 -7.24
CA ALA A 129 7.60 -15.36 -5.80
C ALA A 129 8.15 -14.10 -5.10
N PRO A 130 7.64 -13.75 -3.89
CA PRO A 130 8.09 -12.59 -3.16
C PRO A 130 9.61 -12.52 -2.99
N LEU A 131 10.19 -11.35 -3.29
CA LEU A 131 11.62 -11.08 -3.19
C LEU A 131 12.00 -10.42 -1.85
N PHE A 132 11.02 -9.93 -1.12
CA PHE A 132 11.14 -9.33 0.21
C PHE A 132 9.83 -9.49 0.97
N ASP A 133 9.85 -9.27 2.27
CA ASP A 133 8.67 -9.39 3.14
C ASP A 133 8.00 -8.04 3.38
N VAL A 134 6.72 -8.08 3.78
CA VAL A 134 6.04 -6.92 4.39
C VAL A 134 6.74 -6.59 5.70
N GLU A 135 7.19 -5.34 5.86
CA GLU A 135 7.80 -4.85 7.10
C GLU A 135 6.78 -4.89 8.23
N GLU A 136 7.19 -5.44 9.38
CA GLU A 136 6.35 -5.48 10.57
C GLU A 136 6.43 -4.16 11.32
N LEU A 137 5.27 -3.61 11.70
CA LEU A 137 5.14 -2.33 12.38
C LEU A 137 4.53 -2.55 13.77
N PRO A 138 5.38 -2.63 14.81
CA PRO A 138 4.93 -2.95 16.18
C PRO A 138 3.87 -1.98 16.72
N GLU A 139 3.87 -0.75 16.25
CA GLU A 139 2.91 0.30 16.63
C GLU A 139 1.46 -0.08 16.29
N LEU A 140 1.27 -0.91 15.26
CA LEU A 140 -0.04 -1.37 14.82
C LEU A 140 -0.49 -2.69 15.48
N SER A 141 0.41 -3.37 16.21
CA SER A 141 0.11 -4.67 16.86
C SER A 141 0.23 -4.63 18.38
N SER A 142 0.98 -3.67 18.95
CA SER A 142 1.16 -3.59 20.40
C SER A 142 -0.04 -2.93 21.11
N GLY A 143 -0.31 -3.38 22.32
CA GLY A 143 -1.38 -2.84 23.17
C GLY A 143 -1.14 -1.42 23.70
N ASP A 144 0.03 -0.82 23.45
CA ASP A 144 0.43 0.49 23.94
C ASP A 144 -0.04 1.65 23.05
N TRP A 145 -0.53 1.32 21.85
CA TRP A 145 -1.01 2.26 20.85
C TRP A 145 -2.54 2.25 20.75
N THR A 146 -3.13 3.34 20.29
CA THR A 146 -4.59 3.47 20.12
C THR A 146 -5.11 2.59 19.00
N ASP A 147 -6.43 2.41 18.96
CA ASP A 147 -7.07 1.85 17.78
C ASP A 147 -6.77 2.72 16.56
N ILE A 148 -6.67 2.08 15.41
CA ILE A 148 -6.32 2.74 14.16
C ILE A 148 -7.42 3.68 13.68
N GLN A 149 -7.00 4.86 13.21
CA GLN A 149 -7.78 5.78 12.38
C GLN A 149 -7.26 5.68 10.97
N PHE A 150 -8.12 5.76 9.95
CA PHE A 150 -7.66 5.66 8.57
C PHE A 150 -8.42 6.61 7.66
N TYR A 151 -7.79 6.93 6.53
CA TYR A 151 -8.32 7.70 5.42
C TYR A 151 -7.99 6.98 4.12
N ASP A 152 -8.93 7.00 3.18
CA ASP A 152 -8.80 6.39 1.86
C ASP A 152 -9.06 7.42 0.76
N TRP A 153 -8.28 7.34 -0.31
CA TRP A 153 -8.46 8.13 -1.52
C TRP A 153 -8.22 7.26 -2.75
N THR A 154 -8.99 7.50 -3.79
CA THR A 154 -8.79 6.93 -5.11
C THR A 154 -8.69 8.08 -6.09
N PHE A 155 -7.62 8.12 -6.89
CA PHE A 155 -7.39 9.20 -7.85
C PHE A 155 -6.48 8.75 -9.00
N HIS A 156 -6.53 9.50 -10.10
CA HIS A 156 -5.69 9.23 -11.27
C HIS A 156 -4.26 9.69 -11.03
N SER A 157 -3.36 8.74 -10.91
CA SER A 157 -1.92 8.94 -10.87
C SER A 157 -1.21 7.60 -11.01
N HIS A 158 0.05 7.62 -11.43
CA HIS A 158 0.92 6.44 -11.33
C HIS A 158 1.53 6.36 -9.93
N ILE A 159 1.67 5.14 -9.40
CA ILE A 159 2.21 4.91 -8.04
C ILE A 159 3.60 5.54 -7.82
N GLN A 160 4.48 5.57 -8.82
CA GLN A 160 5.79 6.23 -8.70
C GLN A 160 5.65 7.73 -8.45
N GLU A 161 4.67 8.39 -9.06
CA GLU A 161 4.43 9.83 -8.89
C GLU A 161 4.04 10.17 -7.45
N THR A 162 3.19 9.34 -6.83
CA THR A 162 2.82 9.49 -5.42
C THR A 162 3.98 9.19 -4.48
N ALA A 163 4.78 8.16 -4.78
CA ALA A 163 5.95 7.79 -3.98
C ALA A 163 7.10 8.81 -4.10
N GLU A 164 7.28 9.45 -5.27
CA GLU A 164 8.27 10.50 -5.53
C GLU A 164 8.00 11.73 -4.68
N ASN A 165 6.74 12.01 -4.33
CA ASN A 165 6.34 13.14 -3.48
C ASN A 165 7.09 13.14 -2.13
N GLY A 166 7.36 11.97 -1.56
CA GLY A 166 8.16 11.86 -0.33
C GLY A 166 9.64 12.22 -0.48
N CYS A 167 10.11 12.51 -1.68
CA CYS A 167 11.47 12.95 -1.98
C CYS A 167 11.54 14.41 -2.42
N ASP A 168 10.42 14.95 -2.90
CA ASP A 168 10.27 16.34 -3.24
C ASP A 168 10.06 17.16 -1.97
N THR A 169 11.14 17.75 -1.44
CA THR A 169 11.05 18.54 -0.21
C THR A 169 10.56 19.96 -0.45
N ALA A 170 10.67 20.47 -1.67
CA ALA A 170 10.27 21.84 -1.99
C ALA A 170 8.75 22.04 -1.95
N HIS A 171 7.96 21.04 -2.38
CA HIS A 171 6.49 21.14 -2.40
C HIS A 171 5.90 21.38 -1.00
N PHE A 172 6.55 20.94 0.07
CA PHE A 172 6.07 21.21 1.45
C PHE A 172 5.89 22.69 1.74
N VAL A 173 6.72 23.55 1.14
CA VAL A 173 6.58 25.00 1.28
C VAL A 173 5.48 25.54 0.36
N TYR A 174 5.52 25.17 -0.91
CA TYR A 174 4.69 25.80 -1.94
C TYR A 174 3.29 25.23 -2.06
N VAL A 175 3.08 23.98 -1.68
CA VAL A 175 1.76 23.31 -1.70
C VAL A 175 1.15 23.29 -0.30
N HIS A 176 1.93 22.94 0.72
CA HIS A 176 1.43 22.76 2.08
C HIS A 176 1.66 23.96 3.01
N GLY A 177 2.39 24.97 2.54
CA GLY A 177 2.58 26.22 3.30
C GLY A 177 3.55 26.11 4.48
N ASN A 178 4.45 25.13 4.47
CA ASN A 178 5.50 25.05 5.47
C ASN A 178 6.41 26.29 5.41
N GLN A 179 6.96 26.71 6.55
CA GLN A 179 7.83 27.89 6.60
C GLN A 179 9.17 27.68 5.89
N ASP A 180 9.72 26.46 6.05
CA ASP A 180 11.04 26.10 5.52
C ASP A 180 10.98 24.75 4.80
N VAL A 181 11.88 24.56 3.82
CA VAL A 181 12.11 23.28 3.18
C VAL A 181 12.73 22.31 4.20
N PRO A 182 12.13 21.16 4.48
CA PRO A 182 12.67 20.19 5.44
C PRO A 182 14.08 19.73 5.02
N LYS A 183 14.99 19.68 5.98
CA LYS A 183 16.35 19.17 5.77
C LYS A 183 16.48 17.81 6.43
N GLY A 184 17.05 16.86 5.72
CA GLY A 184 17.20 15.51 6.25
C GLY A 184 18.16 14.67 5.45
N GLU A 185 18.42 13.49 5.97
CA GLU A 185 19.22 12.45 5.34
C GLU A 185 18.32 11.39 4.74
N VAL A 186 18.66 10.93 3.53
CA VAL A 186 17.97 9.84 2.84
C VAL A 186 18.97 8.73 2.56
N ARG A 187 18.57 7.48 2.87
CA ARG A 187 19.36 6.28 2.63
C ARG A 187 18.51 5.26 1.86
N HIS A 188 19.16 4.57 0.94
CA HIS A 188 18.55 3.47 0.19
C HIS A 188 19.35 2.19 0.48
N GLU A 189 18.67 1.13 0.90
CA GLU A 189 19.27 -0.17 1.22
C GLU A 189 18.38 -1.29 0.66
N GLY A 190 18.81 -1.90 -0.44
CA GLY A 190 18.03 -2.92 -1.13
C GLY A 190 16.63 -2.39 -1.48
N PHE A 191 15.61 -3.10 -1.00
CA PHE A 191 14.19 -2.75 -1.23
C PHE A 191 13.66 -1.68 -0.26
N GLN A 192 14.50 -1.16 0.63
CA GLN A 192 14.11 -0.16 1.63
C GLN A 192 14.70 1.21 1.33
N ARG A 193 13.93 2.23 1.67
CA ARG A 193 14.34 3.64 1.70
C ARG A 193 14.01 4.21 3.07
N HIS A 194 14.98 4.83 3.71
CA HIS A 194 14.80 5.53 4.99
C HIS A 194 15.13 7.00 4.83
N ALA A 195 14.37 7.86 5.51
CA ALA A 195 14.71 9.26 5.62
C ALA A 195 14.46 9.78 7.04
N HIS A 196 15.31 10.69 7.49
CA HIS A 196 15.20 11.35 8.78
C HIS A 196 15.26 12.85 8.57
N PHE A 197 14.22 13.55 9.04
CA PHE A 197 14.10 14.99 8.95
C PHE A 197 14.01 15.62 10.33
N VAL A 198 14.64 16.76 10.50
CA VAL A 198 14.61 17.55 11.73
C VAL A 198 14.04 18.92 11.43
N SER A 199 13.09 19.34 12.24
CA SER A 199 12.51 20.68 12.21
C SER A 199 12.39 21.25 13.62
N GLN A 200 12.08 22.53 13.73
CA GLN A 200 11.79 23.18 15.01
C GLN A 200 10.29 23.44 15.10
N ALA A 201 9.68 23.05 16.19
CA ALA A 201 8.28 23.28 16.48
C ALA A 201 8.13 24.10 17.77
N PRO A 202 7.12 24.98 17.90
CA PRO A 202 6.81 25.67 19.15
C PRO A 202 6.62 24.66 20.29
N GLU A 203 7.06 25.00 21.51
CA GLU A 203 6.81 24.18 22.69
C GLU A 203 5.30 24.07 22.96
N ILE A 204 4.84 22.85 23.28
CA ILE A 204 3.46 22.58 23.62
C ILE A 204 3.37 22.38 25.14
N PHE A 205 2.49 23.14 25.78
CA PHE A 205 2.21 23.00 27.19
C PHE A 205 1.25 21.82 27.45
N THR A 206 1.22 21.36 28.69
CA THR A 206 0.40 20.20 29.11
C THR A 206 -1.10 20.41 28.93
N ASP A 207 -1.57 21.65 28.83
CA ASP A 207 -2.96 22.01 28.56
C ASP A 207 -3.31 22.07 27.04
N GLY A 208 -2.33 21.81 26.17
CA GLY A 208 -2.51 21.85 24.72
C GLY A 208 -2.28 23.22 24.09
N THR A 209 -1.93 24.24 24.87
CA THR A 209 -1.57 25.55 24.33
C THR A 209 -0.14 25.55 23.79
N PHE A 210 0.14 26.42 22.81
CA PHE A 210 1.46 26.62 22.24
C PHE A 210 2.17 27.80 22.86
N ASP A 211 3.50 27.76 22.85
CA ASP A 211 4.29 28.98 23.07
C ASP A 211 4.10 29.96 21.89
N THR A 212 3.17 30.89 22.06
CA THR A 212 2.91 31.94 21.06
C THR A 212 3.91 33.09 21.13
N THR A 213 4.81 33.09 22.10
CA THR A 213 5.83 34.17 22.24
C THR A 213 6.96 33.99 21.24
N GLY A 214 7.10 32.82 20.59
CA GLY A 214 8.17 32.52 19.66
C GLY A 214 9.55 32.42 20.35
N THR A 215 9.55 32.14 21.66
CA THR A 215 10.79 32.08 22.44
C THR A 215 11.22 30.69 22.81
N LYS A 216 10.27 29.72 22.77
CA LYS A 216 10.54 28.33 23.14
C LYS A 216 10.23 27.40 21.96
N PHE A 217 11.26 26.74 21.46
CA PHE A 217 11.18 25.73 20.43
C PHE A 217 11.77 24.41 20.92
N ARG A 218 11.22 23.33 20.40
CA ARG A 218 11.76 21.98 20.56
C ARG A 218 11.97 21.34 19.20
N SER A 219 12.95 20.46 19.13
CA SER A 219 13.14 19.65 17.94
C SER A 219 11.94 18.74 17.72
N SER A 220 11.45 18.74 16.50
CA SER A 220 10.46 17.79 15.99
C SER A 220 11.13 16.94 14.93
N TYR A 221 10.81 15.67 14.92
CA TYR A 221 11.43 14.67 14.05
C TYR A 221 10.38 14.01 13.18
N LEU A 222 10.76 13.76 11.93
CA LEU A 222 10.01 12.92 11.02
C LEU A 222 10.94 11.82 10.50
N ASP A 223 10.71 10.60 10.99
CA ASP A 223 11.33 9.40 10.46
C ASP A 223 10.39 8.75 9.45
N THR A 224 10.89 8.39 8.30
CA THR A 224 10.10 7.70 7.27
C THR A 224 10.84 6.51 6.72
N SER A 225 10.10 5.46 6.37
CA SER A 225 10.62 4.33 5.64
C SER A 225 9.64 3.92 4.54
N SER A 226 10.19 3.40 3.43
CA SER A 226 9.43 2.70 2.40
C SER A 226 10.01 1.31 2.26
N SER A 227 9.16 0.29 2.29
CA SER A 227 9.52 -1.11 2.04
C SER A 227 8.86 -1.55 0.73
N GLY A 228 9.62 -1.50 -0.35
CA GLY A 228 9.07 -1.61 -1.70
C GLY A 228 8.18 -0.43 -2.09
N PRO A 229 7.40 -0.56 -3.18
CA PRO A 229 6.57 0.53 -3.70
C PRO A 229 5.24 0.72 -2.94
N GLY A 230 4.72 -0.32 -2.26
CA GLY A 230 3.35 -0.33 -1.73
C GLY A 230 3.23 -0.10 -0.23
N GLN A 231 4.32 -0.15 0.53
CA GLN A 231 4.31 0.07 1.98
C GLN A 231 5.25 1.21 2.37
N THR A 232 4.73 2.17 3.12
CA THR A 232 5.51 3.21 3.78
C THR A 232 5.09 3.35 5.24
N TRP A 233 5.96 3.91 6.07
CA TRP A 233 5.57 4.40 7.36
C TRP A 233 6.25 5.74 7.67
N GLN A 234 5.61 6.52 8.52
CA GLN A 234 6.10 7.79 9.02
C GLN A 234 5.88 7.87 10.54
N ARG A 235 6.91 8.30 11.26
CA ARG A 235 6.82 8.57 12.68
C ARG A 235 7.12 10.05 12.93
N PHE A 236 6.13 10.75 13.42
CA PHE A 236 6.25 12.11 13.92
C PHE A 236 6.57 12.03 15.40
N SER A 237 7.67 12.64 15.86
CA SER A 237 8.08 12.56 17.27
C SER A 237 8.75 13.85 17.76
N GLY A 238 9.07 13.90 19.06
CA GLY A 238 9.70 15.04 19.74
C GLY A 238 8.71 15.78 20.63
N VAL A 239 7.86 16.63 20.09
CA VAL A 239 6.88 17.41 20.88
C VAL A 239 5.60 16.61 21.14
N PHE A 240 5.24 15.77 20.21
CA PHE A 240 4.13 14.79 20.25
C PHE A 240 4.58 13.49 19.61
N GLU A 241 3.74 12.49 19.58
CA GLU A 241 4.06 11.25 18.86
C GLU A 241 2.83 10.76 18.08
N THR A 242 3.03 10.51 16.79
CA THR A 242 2.04 9.93 15.89
C THR A 242 2.74 9.00 14.93
N PHE A 243 2.18 7.84 14.71
CA PHE A 243 2.66 6.88 13.74
C PHE A 243 1.64 6.75 12.61
N MET A 244 2.14 6.67 11.38
CA MET A 244 1.34 6.48 10.18
C MET A 244 1.92 5.35 9.34
N MET A 245 1.09 4.40 8.95
CA MET A 245 1.38 3.50 7.84
C MET A 245 0.67 4.05 6.61
N GLY A 246 1.42 4.27 5.54
CA GLY A 246 0.90 4.65 4.22
C GLY A 246 0.95 3.44 3.29
N THR A 247 -0.13 3.19 2.55
CA THR A 247 -0.18 2.16 1.53
C THR A 247 -0.70 2.74 0.23
N VAL A 248 -0.01 2.43 -0.87
CA VAL A 248 -0.45 2.82 -2.21
C VAL A 248 -0.58 1.56 -3.03
N THR A 249 -1.80 1.27 -3.51
CA THR A 249 -2.10 0.07 -4.29
C THR A 249 -2.56 0.49 -5.68
N PRO A 250 -1.86 0.10 -6.76
CA PRO A 250 -2.31 0.37 -8.12
C PRO A 250 -3.64 -0.33 -8.42
N ILE A 251 -4.66 0.43 -8.85
CA ILE A 251 -5.87 -0.13 -9.46
C ILE A 251 -5.54 -0.55 -10.89
N ASN A 252 -4.84 0.33 -11.60
CA ASN A 252 -4.24 0.09 -12.90
C ASN A 252 -2.94 0.92 -13.02
N ASP A 253 -2.39 1.07 -14.21
CA ASP A 253 -1.17 1.84 -14.46
C ASP A 253 -1.32 3.38 -14.31
N ASN A 254 -2.54 3.87 -14.17
CA ASN A 254 -2.86 5.30 -14.09
C ASN A 254 -3.87 5.64 -12.99
N GLU A 255 -4.17 4.73 -12.10
CA GLU A 255 -5.08 4.95 -10.98
C GLU A 255 -4.61 4.21 -9.75
N VAL A 256 -4.63 4.87 -8.61
CA VAL A 256 -4.16 4.32 -7.34
C VAL A 256 -5.20 4.45 -6.25
N HIS A 257 -5.18 3.49 -5.33
CA HIS A 257 -5.83 3.56 -4.04
C HIS A 257 -4.77 3.87 -2.98
N LEU A 258 -4.84 5.06 -2.39
CA LEU A 258 -3.99 5.51 -1.30
C LEU A 258 -4.73 5.35 0.02
N ARG A 259 -4.11 4.71 1.01
CA ARG A 259 -4.62 4.60 2.37
C ARG A 259 -3.59 5.03 3.38
N PHE A 260 -3.98 5.90 4.30
CA PHE A 260 -3.20 6.22 5.48
C PHE A 260 -3.88 5.66 6.73
N VAL A 261 -3.10 4.93 7.52
CA VAL A 261 -3.53 4.33 8.79
C VAL A 261 -2.71 4.96 9.91
N PHE A 262 -3.38 5.61 10.85
CA PHE A 262 -2.75 6.34 11.95
C PHE A 262 -3.01 5.65 13.29
N THR A 263 -2.02 5.72 14.15
CA THR A 263 -2.14 5.39 15.58
C THR A 263 -1.24 6.31 16.40
N GLN A 264 -1.48 6.39 17.69
CA GLN A 264 -0.70 7.21 18.62
C GLN A 264 -0.53 6.47 19.96
N PRO A 265 0.52 6.78 20.76
CA PRO A 265 0.67 6.18 22.08
C PRO A 265 -0.53 6.49 22.99
N LYS A 266 -0.98 5.51 23.76
CA LYS A 266 -2.09 5.68 24.73
C LYS A 266 -1.71 6.57 25.92
N ASN A 267 -0.44 6.77 26.20
CA ASN A 267 0.06 7.51 27.36
C ASN A 267 0.33 9.00 27.08
N LEU A 268 -0.09 9.53 25.95
CA LEU A 268 0.02 10.95 25.66
C LEU A 268 -0.80 11.80 26.64
N ASN A 269 -0.25 12.95 27.07
CA ASN A 269 -1.03 13.92 27.82
C ASN A 269 -2.06 14.62 26.91
N ALA A 270 -2.99 15.38 27.50
CA ALA A 270 -4.07 16.02 26.76
C ALA A 270 -3.55 16.95 25.64
N GLY A 271 -2.50 17.74 25.87
CA GLY A 271 -1.90 18.63 24.88
C GLY A 271 -1.25 17.87 23.74
N GLN A 272 -0.47 16.85 24.04
CA GLN A 272 0.13 15.97 23.04
C GLN A 272 -0.94 15.26 22.19
N ASN A 273 -2.03 14.80 22.82
CA ASN A 273 -3.12 14.15 22.09
C ASN A 273 -3.80 15.11 21.12
N ILE A 274 -4.09 16.34 21.54
CA ILE A 274 -4.65 17.39 20.65
C ILE A 274 -3.74 17.61 19.45
N MET A 275 -2.44 17.71 19.68
CA MET A 275 -1.46 17.89 18.60
C MET A 275 -1.38 16.71 17.66
N SER A 276 -1.33 15.49 18.20
CA SER A 276 -1.33 14.29 17.36
C SER A 276 -2.57 14.23 16.47
N GLN A 277 -3.75 14.57 16.98
CA GLN A 277 -4.97 14.65 16.20
C GLN A 277 -4.90 15.76 15.13
N ALA A 278 -4.35 16.92 15.46
CA ALA A 278 -4.17 18.00 14.49
C ALA A 278 -3.21 17.60 13.36
N VAL A 279 -2.13 16.87 13.66
CA VAL A 279 -1.21 16.33 12.64
C VAL A 279 -1.91 15.32 11.74
N ILE A 280 -2.69 14.38 12.29
CA ILE A 280 -3.46 13.41 11.50
C ILE A 280 -4.39 14.16 10.51
N GLN A 281 -5.13 15.15 10.99
CA GLN A 281 -6.00 15.94 10.13
C GLN A 281 -5.24 16.74 9.08
N ASN A 282 -4.10 17.32 9.45
CA ASN A 282 -3.26 18.09 8.52
C ASN A 282 -2.66 17.20 7.43
N VAL A 283 -2.15 16.01 7.77
CA VAL A 283 -1.63 15.06 6.78
C VAL A 283 -2.73 14.63 5.81
N ALA A 284 -3.94 14.35 6.30
CA ALA A 284 -5.07 14.02 5.43
C ALA A 284 -5.45 15.20 4.50
N LEU A 285 -5.35 16.45 5.00
CA LEU A 285 -5.57 17.65 4.18
C LEU A 285 -4.49 17.82 3.12
N GLN A 286 -3.22 17.53 3.43
CA GLN A 286 -2.11 17.62 2.48
C GLN A 286 -2.32 16.72 1.27
N VAL A 287 -2.82 15.48 1.46
CA VAL A 287 -3.19 14.60 0.35
C VAL A 287 -4.21 15.26 -0.59
N GLN A 288 -5.22 15.93 -0.01
CA GLN A 288 -6.22 16.64 -0.82
C GLN A 288 -5.64 17.83 -1.60
N GLN A 289 -4.57 18.44 -1.10
CA GLN A 289 -3.85 19.51 -1.80
C GLN A 289 -2.97 18.95 -2.93
N ASP A 290 -2.38 17.76 -2.75
CA ASP A 290 -1.52 17.11 -3.73
C ASP A 290 -2.33 16.48 -4.87
N MET A 291 -3.50 15.90 -4.60
CA MET A 291 -4.31 15.18 -5.58
C MET A 291 -4.51 15.94 -6.89
N PRO A 292 -4.93 17.22 -6.91
CA PRO A 292 -5.09 17.96 -8.18
C PRO A 292 -3.80 18.08 -8.99
N ILE A 293 -2.64 18.08 -8.31
CA ILE A 293 -1.34 18.11 -8.97
C ILE A 293 -1.04 16.75 -9.58
N TRP A 294 -1.21 15.67 -8.81
CA TRP A 294 -0.98 14.31 -9.29
C TRP A 294 -1.88 13.94 -10.46
N GLU A 295 -3.15 14.33 -10.42
CA GLU A 295 -4.13 14.04 -11.48
C GLU A 295 -3.86 14.76 -12.81
N HIS A 296 -3.10 15.87 -12.78
CA HIS A 296 -2.88 16.71 -13.95
C HIS A 296 -1.41 16.80 -14.38
N LYS A 297 -0.47 16.26 -13.59
CA LYS A 297 0.94 16.21 -14.03
C LYS A 297 1.17 15.05 -15.00
N VAL A 298 2.23 15.14 -15.79
CA VAL A 298 2.69 14.07 -16.67
C VAL A 298 4.08 13.62 -16.24
N TYR A 299 4.34 12.33 -16.31
CA TYR A 299 5.68 11.80 -16.03
C TYR A 299 6.70 12.34 -17.04
N ARG A 300 7.79 12.88 -16.52
CA ARG A 300 8.93 13.35 -17.31
C ARG A 300 10.12 12.41 -17.08
N PRO A 301 10.48 11.53 -18.05
CA PRO A 301 11.62 10.64 -17.90
C PRO A 301 12.93 11.36 -17.67
N ASP A 302 13.09 12.52 -18.29
CA ASP A 302 14.25 13.38 -18.17
C ASP A 302 13.82 14.78 -17.62
N PRO A 303 13.65 14.90 -16.30
CA PRO A 303 13.18 16.14 -15.69
C PRO A 303 14.30 17.17 -15.61
N ILE A 304 13.96 18.46 -15.74
CA ILE A 304 14.88 19.55 -15.45
C ILE A 304 14.85 19.83 -13.95
N LEU A 305 15.92 19.49 -13.26
CA LEU A 305 16.07 19.65 -11.82
C LEU A 305 17.02 20.81 -11.48
N CYS A 306 16.80 21.42 -10.31
CA CYS A 306 17.67 22.44 -9.75
C CYS A 306 18.29 21.99 -8.41
N ASP A 307 19.19 22.76 -7.86
CA ASP A 307 19.89 22.46 -6.59
C ASP A 307 19.00 22.55 -5.34
N GLY A 308 17.79 23.13 -5.49
CA GLY A 308 16.78 23.19 -4.44
C GLY A 308 15.82 22.00 -4.42
N ASP A 309 15.84 21.15 -5.46
CA ASP A 309 15.01 19.96 -5.51
C ASP A 309 15.57 18.88 -4.57
N GLY A 310 14.70 18.03 -4.07
CA GLY A 310 15.09 16.87 -3.30
C GLY A 310 15.84 15.80 -4.14
N PRO A 311 16.17 14.64 -3.55
CA PRO A 311 16.99 13.63 -4.22
C PRO A 311 16.20 12.82 -5.27
N ILE A 312 15.47 13.48 -6.17
CA ILE A 312 14.57 12.88 -7.17
C ILE A 312 15.28 11.82 -8.04
N ASN A 313 16.48 12.14 -8.57
CA ASN A 313 17.22 11.19 -9.40
C ASN A 313 17.68 9.95 -8.63
N GLN A 314 18.03 10.10 -7.34
CA GLN A 314 18.41 8.97 -6.50
C GLN A 314 17.20 8.09 -6.20
N PHE A 315 16.05 8.70 -5.93
CA PHE A 315 14.79 7.99 -5.75
C PHE A 315 14.41 7.22 -7.01
N ARG A 316 14.40 7.84 -8.18
CA ARG A 316 14.05 7.18 -9.45
C ARG A 316 14.97 6.00 -9.77
N LYS A 317 16.28 6.15 -9.51
CA LYS A 317 17.24 5.06 -9.63
C LYS A 317 16.92 3.91 -8.66
N TRP A 318 16.57 4.20 -7.42
CA TRP A 318 16.17 3.19 -6.45
C TRP A 318 14.84 2.56 -6.82
N PHE A 319 13.85 3.35 -7.22
CA PHE A 319 12.51 2.87 -7.56
C PHE A 319 12.50 2.01 -8.84
N SER A 320 13.39 2.27 -9.77
CA SER A 320 13.46 1.52 -11.05
C SER A 320 13.71 0.01 -10.87
N GLN A 321 14.26 -0.43 -9.74
CA GLN A 321 14.45 -1.85 -9.45
C GLN A 321 13.13 -2.63 -9.31
N PHE A 322 12.00 -1.95 -9.07
CA PHE A 322 10.69 -2.57 -8.92
C PHE A 322 9.95 -2.77 -10.24
N TYR A 323 10.52 -2.36 -11.34
CA TYR A 323 9.99 -2.68 -12.66
C TYR A 323 10.61 -3.97 -13.17
N ALA A 324 9.73 -4.89 -13.59
CA ALA A 324 10.19 -6.14 -14.20
C ALA A 324 10.76 -5.88 -15.59
N ASP A 325 11.89 -6.50 -15.90
CA ASP A 325 12.47 -6.41 -17.25
C ASP A 325 11.55 -7.09 -18.27
N ASP A 326 11.28 -6.41 -19.39
CA ASP A 326 10.49 -6.93 -20.51
C ASP A 326 11.20 -8.07 -21.29
N SER A 327 12.39 -8.49 -20.85
CA SER A 327 13.22 -9.47 -21.56
C SER A 327 12.67 -10.91 -21.57
N GLY A 328 11.55 -11.18 -20.87
CA GLY A 328 10.95 -12.52 -20.75
C GLY A 328 9.95 -12.94 -21.83
N SER A 329 9.51 -12.06 -22.76
CA SER A 329 8.40 -12.38 -23.67
C SER A 329 8.80 -12.77 -25.11
N LYS A 330 10.09 -12.95 -25.42
CA LYS A 330 10.52 -13.24 -26.80
C LYS A 330 10.76 -14.72 -27.15
N ASP A 331 10.72 -15.66 -26.22
CA ASP A 331 11.09 -17.07 -26.50
C ASP A 331 9.91 -18.07 -26.48
N SER A 332 8.65 -17.66 -26.49
CA SER A 332 7.52 -18.62 -26.53
C SER A 332 6.74 -18.66 -27.87
N LYS A 333 7.34 -18.18 -28.98
CA LYS A 333 6.74 -18.33 -30.34
C LYS A 333 7.72 -18.96 -31.31
N ALA A 334 8.29 -20.11 -30.97
CA ALA A 334 8.94 -21.01 -31.94
C ALA A 334 9.08 -22.40 -31.35
N ALA A 335 8.02 -23.22 -31.38
CA ALA A 335 8.03 -24.68 -31.52
C ALA A 335 6.60 -25.16 -31.77
#